data_aa6eff74143814ce48b9b3276f8befc7
#
_entry.id   aa6eff74143814ce48b9b3276f8befc7
#
_cell.length_a   1.000
_cell.length_b   1.000
_cell.length_c   1.000
_cell.angle_alpha   90.00
_cell.angle_beta   90.00
_cell.angle_gamma   90.00
#
_symmetry.space_group_name_H-M   'P 1'
#
loop_
_entity.id
_entity.type
_entity.pdbx_description
1 polymer ?
#
loop_
_entity_poly.entity_id
_entity_poly.type
_entity_poly.pdbx_seq_one_letter_code
_entity_poly.pdbx_strand_id
1 'polypeptide(L)'
;MQNVKKSFGKTEVLKDISLNINQGEIYGLIGHSGAGKSTLLRCINALEDYNEGSIKVMDKEVKLLSEKGKRELRKELGMIFQGFNLLSRKNVFQNVALPLEVWGYDKAFINKRVNELLEIVGLSEKAKSKPAELSGGQKQRVAIARALALEPKILLCDEATSALDPKTTKDILSLLEDINKKLGITI
;
A
#
# COMPACT_ATOMS: atom_id res chain seq x y z
N MET A 1 18.12 1.25 0.06
CA MET A 1 18.40 1.26 -1.40
C MET A 1 19.62 2.10 -1.70
N GLN A 2 20.34 1.78 -2.77
CA GLN A 2 21.63 2.41 -3.11
C GLN A 2 21.74 2.63 -4.61
N ASN A 3 22.04 3.86 -5.00
CA ASN A 3 22.33 4.29 -6.38
C ASN A 3 21.30 3.81 -7.42
N VAL A 4 20.02 3.85 -7.06
CA VAL A 4 18.93 3.34 -7.91
C VAL A 4 18.67 4.30 -9.07
N LYS A 5 18.74 3.75 -10.30
CA LYS A 5 18.41 4.48 -11.52
C LYS A 5 17.33 3.76 -12.30
N LYS A 6 16.40 4.53 -12.88
CA LYS A 6 15.34 4.02 -13.74
C LYS A 6 15.08 4.95 -14.90
N SER A 7 15.07 4.39 -16.09
CA SER A 7 14.70 5.10 -17.32
C SER A 7 13.57 4.37 -18.05
N PHE A 8 12.72 5.14 -18.71
CA PHE A 8 11.75 4.67 -19.68
C PHE A 8 12.16 5.21 -21.06
N GLY A 9 12.67 4.33 -21.91
CA GLY A 9 13.28 4.72 -23.16
C GLY A 9 14.47 5.67 -22.92
N LYS A 10 14.38 6.91 -23.43
CA LYS A 10 15.40 7.95 -23.25
C LYS A 10 15.19 8.86 -22.03
N THR A 11 14.08 8.68 -21.32
CA THR A 11 13.73 9.54 -20.18
C THR A 11 14.19 8.90 -18.89
N GLU A 12 15.16 9.51 -18.22
CA GLU A 12 15.60 9.10 -16.89
C GLU A 12 14.65 9.66 -15.83
N VAL A 13 14.01 8.74 -15.07
CA VAL A 13 12.98 9.07 -14.06
C VAL A 13 13.55 8.99 -12.64
N LEU A 14 14.34 7.97 -12.34
CA LEU A 14 15.07 7.88 -11.07
C LEU A 14 16.56 8.09 -11.35
N LYS A 15 17.13 9.09 -10.68
CA LYS A 15 18.49 9.57 -10.89
C LYS A 15 19.31 9.37 -9.63
N ASP A 16 19.96 8.19 -9.52
CA ASP A 16 20.90 7.90 -8.43
C ASP A 16 20.28 8.02 -7.02
N ILE A 17 19.16 7.37 -6.81
CA ILE A 17 18.43 7.45 -5.54
C ILE A 17 19.08 6.51 -4.52
N SER A 18 19.52 7.09 -3.39
CA SER A 18 20.02 6.35 -2.24
C SER A 18 19.29 6.80 -0.99
N LEU A 19 18.67 5.86 -0.26
CA LEU A 19 17.99 6.14 1.02
C LEU A 19 17.92 4.87 1.87
N ASN A 20 17.80 5.07 3.17
CA ASN A 20 17.54 4.04 4.14
C ASN A 20 16.31 4.40 4.97
N ILE A 21 15.43 3.43 5.19
CA ILE A 21 14.23 3.58 6.02
C ILE A 21 14.28 2.46 7.04
N ASN A 22 14.18 2.83 8.31
CA ASN A 22 14.21 1.86 9.41
C ASN A 22 12.81 1.28 9.64
N GLN A 23 12.77 0.11 10.25
CA GLN A 23 11.50 -0.53 10.62
C GLN A 23 10.70 0.36 11.56
N GLY A 24 9.39 0.48 11.31
CA GLY A 24 8.47 1.28 12.12
C GLY A 24 8.48 2.77 11.82
N GLU A 25 9.32 3.26 10.90
CA GLU A 25 9.31 4.67 10.50
C GLU A 25 8.14 5.01 9.60
N ILE A 26 7.67 6.26 9.67
CA ILE A 26 6.85 6.89 8.64
C ILE A 26 7.78 7.79 7.84
N TYR A 27 7.99 7.44 6.56
CA TYR A 27 8.87 8.17 5.66
C TYR A 27 8.07 8.84 4.54
N GLY A 28 8.20 10.16 4.41
CA GLY A 28 7.50 10.95 3.40
C GLY A 28 8.36 11.23 2.16
N LEU A 29 7.84 10.86 0.97
CA LEU A 29 8.43 11.24 -0.32
C LEU A 29 7.75 12.50 -0.85
N ILE A 30 8.49 13.60 -0.92
CA ILE A 30 7.99 14.89 -1.40
C ILE A 30 8.60 15.20 -2.77
N GLY A 31 7.80 15.74 -3.67
CA GLY A 31 8.24 16.17 -5.00
C GLY A 31 7.05 16.49 -5.90
N HIS A 32 7.29 17.24 -6.96
CA HIS A 32 6.25 17.62 -7.95
C HIS A 32 5.69 16.37 -8.69
N SER A 33 4.59 16.56 -9.41
CA SER A 33 4.06 15.52 -10.29
C SER A 33 5.10 15.12 -11.34
N GLY A 34 5.24 13.83 -11.60
CA GLY A 34 6.27 13.31 -12.51
C GLY A 34 7.68 13.19 -11.92
N ALA A 35 7.91 13.53 -10.64
CA ALA A 35 9.23 13.39 -10.00
C ALA A 35 9.69 11.93 -9.75
N GLY A 36 8.92 10.93 -10.17
CA GLY A 36 9.30 9.52 -10.03
C GLY A 36 8.85 8.83 -8.73
N LYS A 37 8.07 9.50 -7.85
CA LYS A 37 7.61 8.94 -6.57
C LYS A 37 6.91 7.60 -6.73
N SER A 38 5.89 7.53 -7.58
CA SER A 38 5.15 6.28 -7.85
C SER A 38 6.03 5.22 -8.52
N THR A 39 6.97 5.63 -9.38
CA THR A 39 7.94 4.71 -9.99
C THR A 39 8.84 4.08 -8.92
N LEU A 40 9.33 4.87 -7.97
CA LEU A 40 10.14 4.38 -6.86
C LEU A 40 9.37 3.35 -6.02
N LEU A 41 8.12 3.68 -5.62
CA LEU A 41 7.26 2.74 -4.88
C LEU A 41 7.02 1.44 -5.65
N ARG A 42 6.83 1.51 -6.97
CA ARG A 42 6.67 0.34 -7.84
C ARG A 42 7.94 -0.49 -7.98
N CYS A 43 9.11 0.13 -7.91
CA CYS A 43 10.38 -0.61 -7.85
C CYS A 43 10.54 -1.35 -6.53
N ILE A 44 10.12 -0.75 -5.39
CA ILE A 44 10.20 -1.37 -4.07
C ILE A 44 9.34 -2.65 -4.00
N ASN A 45 8.12 -2.63 -4.57
CA ASN A 45 7.21 -3.80 -4.55
C ASN A 45 7.38 -4.73 -5.76
N ALA A 46 8.45 -4.54 -6.55
CA ALA A 46 8.75 -5.33 -7.75
C ALA A 46 7.62 -5.34 -8.80
N LEU A 47 6.80 -4.28 -8.87
CA LEU A 47 5.85 -4.04 -9.98
C LEU A 47 6.53 -3.37 -11.16
N GLU A 48 7.68 -2.75 -10.95
CA GLU A 48 8.51 -2.12 -11.97
C GLU A 48 9.97 -2.51 -11.73
N ASP A 49 10.68 -2.84 -12.79
CA ASP A 49 12.12 -3.10 -12.73
C ASP A 49 12.92 -1.79 -12.78
N TYR A 50 14.12 -1.78 -12.21
CA TYR A 50 15.05 -0.66 -12.28
C TYR A 50 16.32 -1.05 -13.05
N ASN A 51 17.01 -0.05 -13.64
CA ASN A 51 18.16 -0.29 -14.53
C ASN A 51 19.43 -0.60 -13.73
N GLU A 52 19.78 0.28 -12.78
CA GLU A 52 21.01 0.20 -11.98
C GLU A 52 20.72 0.36 -10.49
N GLY A 53 21.70 0.02 -9.68
CA GLY A 53 21.63 0.12 -8.22
C GLY A 53 21.06 -1.13 -7.55
N SER A 54 20.71 -1.00 -6.28
CA SER A 54 20.21 -2.07 -5.41
C SER A 54 19.04 -1.58 -4.57
N ILE A 55 17.96 -2.37 -4.54
CA ILE A 55 16.83 -2.18 -3.61
C ILE A 55 16.74 -3.43 -2.74
N LYS A 56 17.04 -3.27 -1.46
CA LYS A 56 16.81 -4.30 -0.45
C LYS A 56 15.56 -3.98 0.36
N VAL A 57 14.66 -4.94 0.47
CA VAL A 57 13.45 -4.86 1.29
C VAL A 57 13.49 -6.02 2.28
N MET A 58 13.56 -5.73 3.57
CA MET A 58 13.71 -6.75 4.62
C MET A 58 14.86 -7.72 4.28
N ASP A 59 16.04 -7.16 3.96
CA ASP A 59 17.27 -7.86 3.55
C ASP A 59 17.21 -8.67 2.25
N LYS A 60 16.07 -8.69 1.55
CA LYS A 60 15.90 -9.33 0.25
C LYS A 60 16.23 -8.36 -0.88
N GLU A 61 17.20 -8.69 -1.73
CA GLU A 61 17.51 -7.92 -2.94
C GLU A 61 16.41 -8.13 -3.97
N VAL A 62 15.64 -7.08 -4.27
CA VAL A 62 14.42 -7.15 -5.10
C VAL A 62 14.72 -7.68 -6.50
N LYS A 63 15.82 -7.23 -7.12
CA LYS A 63 16.21 -7.60 -8.49
C LYS A 63 16.57 -9.08 -8.64
N LEU A 64 17.00 -9.73 -7.57
CA LEU A 64 17.38 -11.15 -7.59
C LEU A 64 16.22 -12.09 -7.28
N LEU A 65 15.04 -11.58 -6.98
CA LEU A 65 13.88 -12.41 -6.66
C LEU A 65 13.31 -13.09 -7.91
N SER A 66 13.04 -14.39 -7.80
CA SER A 66 12.20 -15.10 -8.75
C SER A 66 10.77 -14.57 -8.72
N GLU A 67 9.94 -14.90 -9.71
CA GLU A 67 8.51 -14.50 -9.71
C GLU A 67 7.76 -14.99 -8.46
N LYS A 68 8.09 -16.17 -7.96
CA LYS A 68 7.58 -16.68 -6.67
C LYS A 68 8.06 -15.78 -5.52
N GLY A 69 9.35 -15.42 -5.50
CA GLY A 69 9.92 -14.54 -4.48
C GLY A 69 9.29 -13.14 -4.50
N LYS A 70 9.03 -12.58 -5.69
CA LYS A 70 8.31 -11.29 -5.84
C LYS A 70 6.88 -11.36 -5.29
N ARG A 71 6.17 -12.49 -5.52
CA ARG A 71 4.84 -12.70 -4.94
C ARG A 71 4.87 -12.76 -3.41
N GLU A 72 5.81 -13.51 -2.84
CA GLU A 72 6.00 -13.58 -1.38
C GLU A 72 6.39 -12.21 -0.80
N LEU A 73 7.26 -11.45 -1.49
CA LEU A 73 7.59 -10.08 -1.08
C LEU A 73 6.33 -9.22 -1.02
N ARG A 74 5.47 -9.26 -2.06
CA ARG A 74 4.22 -8.46 -2.11
C ARG A 74 3.22 -8.84 -1.03
N LYS A 75 3.29 -10.04 -0.46
CA LYS A 75 2.49 -10.43 0.71
C LYS A 75 2.89 -9.64 1.95
N GLU A 76 4.18 -9.34 2.09
CA GLU A 76 4.75 -8.56 3.19
C GLU A 76 4.59 -7.03 2.99
N LEU A 77 4.10 -6.62 1.82
CA LEU A 77 3.93 -5.22 1.42
C LEU A 77 2.46 -4.90 1.18
N GLY A 78 1.88 -4.02 1.97
CA GLY A 78 0.58 -3.41 1.64
C GLY A 78 0.78 -2.27 0.63
N MET A 79 -0.13 -2.11 -0.31
CA MET A 79 -0.10 -1.00 -1.26
C MET A 79 -1.43 -0.25 -1.29
N ILE A 80 -1.36 1.05 -1.06
CA ILE A 80 -2.47 2.00 -1.24
C ILE A 80 -2.19 2.79 -2.51
N PHE A 81 -3.09 2.71 -3.48
CA PHE A 81 -2.98 3.36 -4.78
C PHE A 81 -3.70 4.71 -4.79
N GLN A 82 -3.27 5.61 -5.66
CA GLN A 82 -3.84 6.95 -5.85
C GLN A 82 -5.35 6.96 -6.12
N GLY A 83 -5.90 5.96 -6.77
CA GLY A 83 -7.30 5.90 -7.22
C GLY A 83 -8.19 4.96 -6.42
N PHE A 84 -7.96 4.69 -5.13
CA PHE A 84 -8.65 3.71 -4.28
C PHE A 84 -8.63 2.27 -4.84
N ASN A 85 -8.81 2.08 -6.13
CA ASN A 85 -8.82 0.79 -6.87
C ASN A 85 -9.76 -0.25 -6.24
N LEU A 86 -10.93 0.19 -5.78
CA LEU A 86 -11.96 -0.69 -5.24
C LEU A 86 -12.72 -1.38 -6.37
N LEU A 87 -13.02 -2.65 -6.18
CA LEU A 87 -13.84 -3.42 -7.10
C LEU A 87 -15.31 -2.97 -6.95
N SER A 88 -15.83 -2.27 -7.96
CA SER A 88 -17.17 -1.64 -7.93
C SER A 88 -18.32 -2.63 -7.73
N ARG A 89 -18.15 -3.88 -8.21
CA ARG A 89 -19.16 -4.95 -8.08
C ARG A 89 -19.13 -5.65 -6.71
N LYS A 90 -18.06 -5.47 -5.94
CA LYS A 90 -17.90 -6.04 -4.59
C LYS A 90 -18.27 -5.00 -3.53
N ASN A 91 -18.86 -5.44 -2.41
CA ASN A 91 -19.11 -4.58 -1.26
C ASN A 91 -17.80 -4.31 -0.48
N VAL A 92 -17.88 -3.52 0.60
CA VAL A 92 -16.74 -3.16 1.46
C VAL A 92 -16.07 -4.42 2.02
N PHE A 93 -16.85 -5.32 2.64
CA PHE A 93 -16.33 -6.58 3.19
C PHE A 93 -15.56 -7.37 2.14
N GLN A 94 -16.15 -7.58 0.98
CA GLN A 94 -15.54 -8.34 -0.12
C GLN A 94 -14.31 -7.67 -0.72
N ASN A 95 -14.23 -6.33 -0.72
CA ASN A 95 -13.02 -5.61 -1.14
C ASN A 95 -11.87 -5.86 -0.17
N VAL A 96 -12.12 -5.83 1.13
CA VAL A 96 -11.10 -6.08 2.17
C VAL A 96 -10.72 -7.57 2.23
N ALA A 97 -11.66 -8.48 2.02
CA ALA A 97 -11.43 -9.92 2.01
C ALA A 97 -10.57 -10.41 0.83
N LEU A 98 -10.57 -9.67 -0.29
CA LEU A 98 -9.98 -10.11 -1.55
C LEU A 98 -8.54 -10.65 -1.44
N PRO A 99 -7.58 -9.96 -0.78
CA PRO A 99 -6.22 -10.49 -0.64
C PRO A 99 -6.19 -11.83 0.09
N LEU A 100 -7.01 -11.99 1.14
CA LEU A 100 -7.09 -13.22 1.92
C LEU A 100 -7.68 -14.37 1.10
N GLU A 101 -8.73 -14.10 0.30
CA GLU A 101 -9.32 -15.06 -0.64
C GLU A 101 -8.30 -15.54 -1.67
N VAL A 102 -7.52 -14.61 -2.26
CA VAL A 102 -6.49 -14.93 -3.26
C VAL A 102 -5.36 -15.79 -2.68
N TRP A 103 -5.03 -15.61 -1.40
CA TRP A 103 -4.03 -16.41 -0.70
C TRP A 103 -4.59 -17.69 -0.07
N GLY A 104 -5.89 -17.98 -0.25
CA GLY A 104 -6.51 -19.25 0.16
C GLY A 104 -6.74 -19.39 1.66
N TYR A 105 -6.89 -18.28 2.39
CA TYR A 105 -7.28 -18.34 3.80
C TYR A 105 -8.70 -18.91 3.97
N ASP A 106 -8.97 -19.59 5.07
CA ASP A 106 -10.29 -20.12 5.35
C ASP A 106 -11.33 -19.04 5.68
N LYS A 107 -12.61 -19.35 5.53
CA LYS A 107 -13.70 -18.39 5.70
C LYS A 107 -13.81 -17.84 7.13
N ALA A 108 -13.49 -18.64 8.14
CA ALA A 108 -13.59 -18.21 9.54
C ALA A 108 -12.53 -17.16 9.84
N PHE A 109 -11.28 -17.39 9.40
CA PHE A 109 -10.20 -16.43 9.48
C PHE A 109 -10.53 -15.14 8.72
N ILE A 110 -10.99 -15.24 7.46
CA ILE A 110 -11.39 -14.09 6.64
C ILE A 110 -12.43 -13.23 7.35
N ASN A 111 -13.50 -13.86 7.86
CA ASN A 111 -14.56 -13.16 8.58
C ASN A 111 -14.03 -12.41 9.80
N LYS A 112 -13.24 -13.07 10.63
CA LYS A 112 -12.64 -12.46 11.82
C LYS A 112 -11.75 -11.27 11.43
N ARG A 113 -10.79 -11.51 10.52
CA ARG A 113 -9.79 -10.52 10.12
C ARG A 113 -10.41 -9.29 9.46
N VAL A 114 -11.37 -9.48 8.55
CA VAL A 114 -12.04 -8.36 7.88
C VAL A 114 -12.83 -7.50 8.87
N ASN A 115 -13.56 -8.10 9.83
CA ASN A 115 -14.28 -7.34 10.83
C ASN A 115 -13.34 -6.53 11.73
N GLU A 116 -12.21 -7.09 12.18
CA GLU A 116 -11.16 -6.36 12.93
C GLU A 116 -10.65 -5.16 12.13
N LEU A 117 -10.37 -5.34 10.84
CA LEU A 117 -9.87 -4.26 9.99
C LEU A 117 -10.93 -3.17 9.75
N LEU A 118 -12.20 -3.55 9.57
CA LEU A 118 -13.28 -2.59 9.44
C LEU A 118 -13.51 -1.78 10.72
N GLU A 119 -13.30 -2.39 11.88
CA GLU A 119 -13.31 -1.67 13.16
C GLU A 119 -12.16 -0.67 13.26
N ILE A 120 -10.92 -1.09 12.92
CA ILE A 120 -9.72 -0.22 12.90
C ILE A 120 -9.93 1.03 12.04
N VAL A 121 -10.56 0.88 10.87
CA VAL A 121 -10.80 2.01 9.96
C VAL A 121 -12.16 2.71 10.19
N GLY A 122 -12.95 2.28 11.18
CA GLY A 122 -14.24 2.89 11.55
C GLY A 122 -15.34 2.71 10.50
N LEU A 123 -15.42 1.52 9.87
CA LEU A 123 -16.37 1.21 8.80
C LEU A 123 -17.19 -0.06 9.04
N SER A 124 -17.32 -0.55 10.28
CA SER A 124 -18.06 -1.78 10.60
C SER A 124 -19.49 -1.76 10.05
N GLU A 125 -20.22 -0.65 10.24
CA GLU A 125 -21.59 -0.45 9.76
C GLU A 125 -21.73 -0.38 8.22
N LYS A 126 -20.60 -0.19 7.51
CA LYS A 126 -20.55 -0.07 6.06
C LYS A 126 -20.12 -1.37 5.36
N ALA A 127 -19.97 -2.48 6.09
CA ALA A 127 -19.47 -3.76 5.55
C ALA A 127 -20.22 -4.24 4.29
N LYS A 128 -21.53 -4.01 4.22
CA LYS A 128 -22.38 -4.42 3.08
C LYS A 128 -22.53 -3.35 2.00
N SER A 129 -22.10 -2.12 2.22
CA SER A 129 -22.19 -1.02 1.25
C SER A 129 -21.28 -1.27 0.04
N LYS A 130 -21.71 -0.78 -1.12
CA LYS A 130 -20.89 -0.79 -2.35
C LYS A 130 -20.04 0.48 -2.45
N PRO A 131 -18.92 0.46 -3.20
CA PRO A 131 -18.08 1.64 -3.38
C PRO A 131 -18.81 2.90 -3.86
N ALA A 132 -19.85 2.75 -4.67
CA ALA A 132 -20.66 3.88 -5.15
C ALA A 132 -21.41 4.62 -4.03
N GLU A 133 -21.67 3.95 -2.90
CA GLU A 133 -22.39 4.49 -1.75
C GLU A 133 -21.47 5.14 -0.70
N LEU A 134 -20.15 5.19 -1.00
CA LEU A 134 -19.15 5.68 -0.07
C LEU A 134 -18.60 7.06 -0.47
N SER A 135 -18.33 7.90 0.52
CA SER A 135 -17.53 9.12 0.32
C SER A 135 -16.09 8.80 -0.08
N GLY A 136 -15.34 9.78 -0.59
CA GLY A 136 -13.92 9.62 -0.92
C GLY A 136 -13.08 9.12 0.26
N GLY A 137 -13.26 9.73 1.43
CA GLY A 137 -12.58 9.32 2.67
C GLY A 137 -12.94 7.89 3.11
N GLN A 138 -14.20 7.48 2.96
CA GLN A 138 -14.62 6.11 3.24
C GLN A 138 -14.00 5.11 2.26
N LYS A 139 -13.95 5.44 0.95
CA LYS A 139 -13.26 4.62 -0.05
C LYS A 139 -11.78 4.44 0.30
N GLN A 140 -11.12 5.51 0.76
CA GLN A 140 -9.73 5.46 1.18
C GLN A 140 -9.53 4.56 2.40
N ARG A 141 -10.41 4.65 3.39
CA ARG A 141 -10.38 3.76 4.57
C ARG A 141 -10.56 2.29 4.18
N VAL A 142 -11.42 1.97 3.20
CA VAL A 142 -11.54 0.61 2.65
C VAL A 142 -10.25 0.17 1.97
N ALA A 143 -9.60 1.04 1.19
CA ALA A 143 -8.33 0.75 0.54
C ALA A 143 -7.21 0.48 1.57
N ILE A 144 -7.18 1.24 2.67
CA ILE A 144 -6.26 1.02 3.79
C ILE A 144 -6.54 -0.34 4.44
N ALA A 145 -7.79 -0.65 4.80
CA ALA A 145 -8.15 -1.93 5.39
C ALA A 145 -7.75 -3.12 4.50
N ARG A 146 -8.01 -3.01 3.19
CA ARG A 146 -7.59 -4.03 2.21
C ARG A 146 -6.07 -4.19 2.16
N ALA A 147 -5.31 -3.10 2.20
CA ALA A 147 -3.84 -3.16 2.19
C ALA A 147 -3.27 -3.82 3.46
N LEU A 148 -3.99 -3.74 4.58
CA LEU A 148 -3.62 -4.36 5.86
C LEU A 148 -4.06 -5.83 6.00
N ALA A 149 -4.82 -6.36 5.05
CA ALA A 149 -5.47 -7.67 5.19
C ALA A 149 -4.47 -8.81 5.46
N LEU A 150 -3.33 -8.80 4.76
CA LEU A 150 -2.27 -9.83 4.87
C LEU A 150 -1.23 -9.54 5.97
N GLU A 151 -1.50 -8.62 6.89
CA GLU A 151 -0.57 -8.22 7.97
C GLU A 151 0.81 -7.79 7.44
N PRO A 152 0.86 -6.81 6.53
CA PRO A 152 2.11 -6.40 5.92
C PRO A 152 3.05 -5.76 6.95
N LYS A 153 4.36 -5.87 6.72
CA LYS A 153 5.39 -5.18 7.51
C LYS A 153 5.65 -3.75 7.03
N ILE A 154 5.36 -3.51 5.77
CA ILE A 154 5.53 -2.19 5.13
C ILE A 154 4.26 -1.82 4.39
N LEU A 155 3.81 -0.59 4.54
CA LEU A 155 2.68 -0.01 3.82
C LEU A 155 3.18 1.07 2.87
N LEU A 156 3.06 0.84 1.58
CA LEU A 156 3.41 1.78 0.53
C LEU A 156 2.19 2.62 0.17
N CYS A 157 2.30 3.95 0.28
CA CYS A 157 1.22 4.88 0.02
C CYS A 157 1.55 5.74 -1.21
N ASP A 158 0.89 5.48 -2.35
CA ASP A 158 1.04 6.25 -3.57
C ASP A 158 -0.06 7.31 -3.62
N GLU A 159 0.26 8.54 -3.20
CA GLU A 159 -0.65 9.70 -3.16
C GLU A 159 -2.00 9.41 -2.47
N ALA A 160 -1.95 8.75 -1.31
CA ALA A 160 -3.12 8.26 -0.57
C ALA A 160 -4.15 9.34 -0.19
N THR A 161 -3.85 10.63 -0.39
CA THR A 161 -4.73 11.74 0.00
C THR A 161 -4.99 12.73 -1.13
N SER A 162 -4.43 12.54 -2.34
CA SER A 162 -4.49 13.52 -3.44
C SER A 162 -5.90 13.83 -3.95
N ALA A 163 -6.85 12.90 -3.77
CA ALA A 163 -8.26 13.05 -4.20
C ALA A 163 -9.21 13.44 -3.05
N LEU A 164 -8.67 13.90 -1.90
CA LEU A 164 -9.44 14.18 -0.70
C LEU A 164 -9.39 15.67 -0.35
N ASP A 165 -10.44 16.17 0.29
CA ASP A 165 -10.45 17.50 0.88
C ASP A 165 -9.47 17.60 2.08
N PRO A 166 -9.05 18.82 2.48
CA PRO A 166 -8.03 19.00 3.52
C PRO A 166 -8.39 18.37 4.89
N LYS A 167 -9.65 18.39 5.28
CA LYS A 167 -10.11 17.79 6.54
C LYS A 167 -9.99 16.27 6.49
N THR A 168 -10.54 15.67 5.45
CA THR A 168 -10.45 14.21 5.23
C THR A 168 -9.01 13.75 5.08
N THR A 169 -8.14 14.56 4.43
CA THR A 169 -6.70 14.30 4.33
C THR A 169 -6.08 14.16 5.72
N LYS A 170 -6.35 15.13 6.62
CA LYS A 170 -5.85 15.09 8.00
C LYS A 170 -6.32 13.83 8.74
N ASP A 171 -7.59 13.47 8.59
CA ASP A 171 -8.17 12.28 9.23
C ASP A 171 -7.51 10.97 8.73
N ILE A 172 -7.20 10.89 7.43
CA ILE A 172 -6.49 9.73 6.86
C ILE A 172 -5.04 9.66 7.32
N LEU A 173 -4.32 10.79 7.38
CA LEU A 173 -2.95 10.83 7.88
C LEU A 173 -2.90 10.42 9.36
N SER A 174 -3.82 10.93 10.19
CA SER A 174 -3.93 10.53 11.60
C SER A 174 -4.21 9.02 11.74
N LEU A 175 -5.10 8.47 10.91
CA LEU A 175 -5.36 7.02 10.88
C LEU A 175 -4.09 6.22 10.54
N LEU A 176 -3.30 6.67 9.57
CA LEU A 176 -2.04 6.00 9.21
C LEU A 176 -1.00 6.07 10.34
N GLU A 177 -0.91 7.20 11.05
CA GLU A 177 -0.07 7.33 12.25
C GLU A 177 -0.51 6.37 13.37
N ASP A 178 -1.81 6.24 13.62
CA ASP A 178 -2.36 5.32 14.60
C ASP A 178 -2.07 3.85 14.24
N ILE A 179 -2.22 3.50 12.96
CA ILE A 179 -1.88 2.18 12.43
C ILE A 179 -0.38 1.89 12.62
N ASN A 180 0.49 2.83 12.25
CA ASN A 180 1.94 2.70 12.46
C ASN A 180 2.26 2.44 13.93
N LYS A 181 1.73 3.26 14.86
CA LYS A 181 1.99 3.14 16.31
C LYS A 181 1.45 1.83 16.89
N LYS A 182 0.24 1.41 16.49
CA LYS A 182 -0.42 0.22 17.05
C LYS A 182 0.15 -1.08 16.50
N LEU A 183 0.51 -1.12 15.22
CA LEU A 183 0.93 -2.34 14.54
C LEU A 183 2.44 -2.40 14.27
N GLY A 184 3.20 -1.34 14.53
CA GLY A 184 4.64 -1.27 14.27
C GLY A 184 5.01 -1.36 12.80
N ILE A 185 4.09 -1.01 11.89
CA ILE A 185 4.28 -1.09 10.43
C ILE A 185 5.10 0.10 9.94
N THR A 186 6.07 -0.13 9.06
CA THR A 186 6.77 0.95 8.33
C THR A 186 5.85 1.53 7.26
N ILE A 187 5.78 2.86 7.13
CA ILE A 187 4.93 3.52 6.11
C ILE A 187 5.78 4.43 5.24
#